data_3a89f5a783e63ace6ddbd1a4f36c69a8
#
_entry.id   3a89f5a783e63ace6ddbd1a4f36c69a8
#
_cell.length_a   1.000
_cell.length_b   1.000
_cell.length_c   1.000
_cell.angle_alpha   90.00
_cell.angle_beta   90.00
_cell.angle_gamma   90.00
#
_symmetry.space_group_name_H-M   'P 1'
#
loop_
_entity.id
_entity.type
_entity.pdbx_description
1 polymer ?
#
loop_
_entity_poly.entity_id
_entity_poly.type
_entity_poly.pdbx_seq_one_letter_code
_entity_poly.pdbx_strand_id
1 'polypeptide(L)'
;MQVDYAIIGAGPTGLGAARRLAELGAQSFVVLEKNAHPGGLAASFKDPQGYTWDIGGHVVFSHFDYFDRMLDELLGQDQLKHERRAFVRARGAWVPYPFQNNIRHLPRPARWECVCGLLPGKRPEKTPQNFHEWIHCVFGEGIGNVFLWPYNFKVWAIPPAQMSASWVGERVSIVGLEGVLKNIILELDEVGWGPNNAFTFPSHGGTGEIFRRMAAKLAERIRYGDGVASIDAGNKTLTTASGQTITYGALLNTGPLDLLITRQLTQAPDDCVEAAGLLKHNGVYVAGVGVGARPQFEGKKDKRCWMYFPEDDCPFYRVTNFHNYAPANVPGSDLGKAAFLCETSFSGHKPEDLSTLMERTVAGLGNVDLLPEQARAKIESRFEMSVDYGYPVPCLERDLALRTLQPWLEAREIYSRGRFGGWKYEVGNMDHSVMQGVEWAERMVQKQPEKTYTWT
;
A
#
# COMPACT_ATOMS: atom_id res chain seq x y z
N MET A 1 24.45 -5.64 24.74
CA MET A 1 23.28 -4.94 25.33
C MET A 1 22.19 -5.97 25.57
N GLN A 2 21.40 -5.81 26.65
CA GLN A 2 20.24 -6.68 26.93
C GLN A 2 18.99 -5.83 26.99
N VAL A 3 17.88 -6.32 26.38
CA VAL A 3 16.57 -5.66 26.39
C VAL A 3 15.47 -6.70 26.57
N ASP A 4 14.32 -6.27 27.11
CA ASP A 4 13.14 -7.12 27.17
C ASP A 4 12.52 -7.28 25.75
N TYR A 5 12.51 -6.18 24.99
CA TYR A 5 11.91 -6.18 23.65
C TYR A 5 12.85 -5.55 22.62
N ALA A 6 13.09 -6.27 21.53
CA ALA A 6 13.75 -5.74 20.34
C ALA A 6 12.73 -5.62 19.19
N ILE A 7 12.77 -4.51 18.46
CA ILE A 7 11.87 -4.24 17.34
C ILE A 7 12.71 -3.97 16.11
N ILE A 8 12.47 -4.71 15.03
CA ILE A 8 13.12 -4.52 13.73
C ILE A 8 12.22 -3.67 12.85
N GLY A 9 12.70 -2.49 12.50
CA GLY A 9 12.04 -1.52 11.62
C GLY A 9 11.29 -0.40 12.37
N ALA A 10 11.49 0.84 11.93
CA ALA A 10 10.77 2.03 12.38
C ALA A 10 9.67 2.46 11.38
N GLY A 11 9.01 1.48 10.75
CA GLY A 11 7.78 1.67 9.98
C GLY A 11 6.55 1.76 10.88
N PRO A 12 5.32 1.84 10.30
CA PRO A 12 4.08 1.97 11.06
C PRO A 12 3.92 0.93 12.18
N THR A 13 4.23 -0.33 11.92
CA THR A 13 4.09 -1.43 12.89
C THR A 13 5.10 -1.31 14.04
N GLY A 14 6.37 -1.09 13.71
CA GLY A 14 7.42 -0.98 14.74
C GLY A 14 7.25 0.25 15.62
N LEU A 15 6.88 1.38 15.02
CA LEU A 15 6.58 2.60 15.78
C LEU A 15 5.29 2.48 16.61
N GLY A 16 4.26 1.79 16.10
CA GLY A 16 3.05 1.47 16.86
C GLY A 16 3.37 0.63 18.10
N ALA A 17 4.19 -0.40 17.93
CA ALA A 17 4.66 -1.25 19.03
C ALA A 17 5.49 -0.45 20.06
N ALA A 18 6.47 0.32 19.60
CA ALA A 18 7.34 1.11 20.48
C ALA A 18 6.55 2.16 21.27
N ARG A 19 5.61 2.87 20.61
CA ARG A 19 4.71 3.81 21.27
C ARG A 19 3.90 3.10 22.36
N ARG A 20 3.27 1.97 22.05
CA ARG A 20 2.43 1.25 22.99
C ARG A 20 3.22 0.66 24.14
N LEU A 21 4.42 0.15 23.93
CA LEU A 21 5.32 -0.28 25.00
C LEU A 21 5.64 0.88 25.96
N ALA A 22 5.93 2.06 25.44
CA ALA A 22 6.18 3.25 26.25
C ALA A 22 4.93 3.67 27.06
N GLU A 23 3.73 3.66 26.46
CA GLU A 23 2.47 3.94 27.13
C GLU A 23 2.16 2.93 28.25
N LEU A 24 2.55 1.66 28.07
CA LEU A 24 2.40 0.59 29.06
C LEU A 24 3.51 0.58 30.12
N GLY A 25 4.44 1.55 30.08
CA GLY A 25 5.50 1.69 31.06
C GLY A 25 6.69 0.76 30.88
N ALA A 26 6.84 0.07 29.75
CA ALA A 26 8.01 -0.75 29.46
C ALA A 26 9.27 0.11 29.34
N GLN A 27 10.32 -0.23 30.11
CA GLN A 27 11.56 0.56 30.16
C GLN A 27 12.69 -0.03 29.30
N SER A 28 12.63 -1.30 28.98
CA SER A 28 13.74 -2.04 28.35
C SER A 28 13.37 -2.50 26.94
N PHE A 29 13.41 -1.55 25.98
CA PHE A 29 13.22 -1.89 24.56
C PHE A 29 14.04 -1.02 23.63
N VAL A 30 14.28 -1.50 22.41
CA VAL A 30 15.01 -0.80 21.33
C VAL A 30 14.34 -1.06 19.99
N VAL A 31 14.31 -0.02 19.14
CA VAL A 31 13.93 -0.10 17.73
C VAL A 31 15.17 0.03 16.85
N LEU A 32 15.38 -0.91 15.93
CA LEU A 32 16.52 -0.96 15.02
C LEU A 32 16.03 -0.68 13.60
N GLU A 33 16.41 0.45 13.03
CA GLU A 33 16.02 0.88 11.68
C GLU A 33 17.26 0.96 10.77
N LYS A 34 17.19 0.30 9.62
CA LYS A 34 18.29 0.29 8.64
C LYS A 34 18.49 1.62 7.91
N ASN A 35 17.41 2.39 7.76
CA ASN A 35 17.45 3.70 7.10
C ASN A 35 17.80 4.81 8.11
N ALA A 36 18.17 5.98 7.59
CA ALA A 36 18.42 7.18 8.39
C ALA A 36 17.14 7.93 8.79
N HIS A 37 15.95 7.39 8.50
CA HIS A 37 14.66 8.02 8.74
C HIS A 37 13.59 7.00 9.13
N PRO A 38 12.54 7.41 9.87
CA PRO A 38 11.39 6.57 10.19
C PRO A 38 10.38 6.53 9.03
N GLY A 39 9.35 5.69 9.21
CA GLY A 39 8.15 5.64 8.36
C GLY A 39 8.11 4.43 7.43
N GLY A 40 9.24 3.78 7.15
CA GLY A 40 9.26 2.64 6.22
C GLY A 40 8.62 3.00 4.88
N LEU A 41 7.66 2.20 4.39
CA LEU A 41 6.91 2.48 3.15
C LEU A 41 5.96 3.69 3.25
N ALA A 42 5.65 4.17 4.45
CA ALA A 42 4.86 5.39 4.66
C ALA A 42 5.72 6.65 4.86
N ALA A 43 7.02 6.58 4.55
CA ALA A 43 7.90 7.74 4.58
C ALA A 43 7.59 8.73 3.44
N SER A 44 7.95 9.99 3.65
CA SER A 44 7.83 11.07 2.66
C SER A 44 9.12 11.86 2.57
N PHE A 45 9.40 12.36 1.38
CA PHE A 45 10.63 13.07 1.05
C PHE A 45 10.31 14.44 0.44
N LYS A 46 11.15 15.41 0.73
CA LYS A 46 11.11 16.71 0.07
C LYS A 46 12.28 16.80 -0.89
N ASP A 47 11.99 17.10 -2.15
CA ASP A 47 13.03 17.26 -3.15
C ASP A 47 13.69 18.66 -3.10
N PRO A 48 14.82 18.87 -3.82
CA PRO A 48 15.49 20.17 -3.86
C PRO A 48 14.63 21.29 -4.46
N GLN A 49 13.62 20.98 -5.26
CA GLN A 49 12.69 21.92 -5.87
C GLN A 49 11.57 22.32 -4.90
N GLY A 50 11.46 21.63 -3.75
CA GLY A 50 10.50 21.92 -2.70
C GLY A 50 9.18 21.15 -2.80
N TYR A 51 9.06 20.19 -3.72
CA TYR A 51 7.94 19.26 -3.77
C TYR A 51 8.07 18.20 -2.69
N THR A 52 6.94 17.78 -2.13
CA THR A 52 6.84 16.65 -1.20
C THR A 52 6.37 15.41 -1.95
N TRP A 53 6.98 14.25 -1.68
CA TRP A 53 6.67 12.98 -2.33
C TRP A 53 6.54 11.86 -1.31
N ASP A 54 5.46 11.07 -1.41
CA ASP A 54 5.28 9.84 -0.66
C ASP A 54 5.79 8.63 -1.46
N ILE A 55 6.00 7.51 -0.81
CA ILE A 55 6.28 6.23 -1.47
C ILE A 55 4.95 5.59 -1.91
N GLY A 56 4.31 6.21 -2.91
CA GLY A 56 2.98 5.85 -3.41
C GLY A 56 1.86 6.72 -2.85
N GLY A 57 0.69 6.66 -3.50
CA GLY A 57 -0.48 7.48 -3.15
C GLY A 57 -1.17 6.98 -1.89
N HIS A 58 -0.65 7.30 -0.73
CA HIS A 58 -1.25 6.93 0.54
C HIS A 58 -2.40 7.86 0.93
N VAL A 59 -3.40 7.31 1.58
CA VAL A 59 -4.46 8.04 2.28
C VAL A 59 -4.62 7.48 3.68
N VAL A 60 -5.05 8.32 4.61
CA VAL A 60 -5.27 7.94 6.00
C VAL A 60 -6.76 7.82 6.25
N PHE A 61 -7.21 6.61 6.52
CA PHE A 61 -8.53 6.29 7.05
C PHE A 61 -8.35 5.23 8.14
N SER A 62 -9.32 5.05 8.98
CA SER A 62 -9.16 4.23 10.17
C SER A 62 -10.37 3.32 10.41
N HIS A 63 -10.06 2.15 10.99
CA HIS A 63 -11.04 1.23 11.56
C HIS A 63 -10.91 1.13 13.10
N PHE A 64 -10.04 1.97 13.71
CA PHE A 64 -9.63 1.79 15.09
C PHE A 64 -9.59 3.11 15.88
N ASP A 65 -10.35 3.21 16.96
CA ASP A 65 -10.35 4.37 17.85
C ASP A 65 -8.97 4.72 18.41
N TYR A 66 -8.09 3.72 18.62
CA TYR A 66 -6.73 3.97 19.06
C TYR A 66 -5.94 4.75 18.02
N PHE A 67 -6.07 4.35 16.76
CA PHE A 67 -5.39 5.00 15.64
C PHE A 67 -5.89 6.44 15.45
N ASP A 68 -7.20 6.68 15.58
CA ASP A 68 -7.79 8.01 15.48
C ASP A 68 -7.27 8.95 16.57
N ARG A 69 -7.30 8.51 17.83
CA ARG A 69 -6.73 9.29 18.95
C ARG A 69 -5.25 9.58 18.76
N MET A 70 -4.49 8.62 18.26
CA MET A 70 -3.08 8.80 17.95
C MET A 70 -2.86 9.87 16.86
N LEU A 71 -3.67 9.88 15.80
CA LEU A 71 -3.61 10.89 14.75
C LEU A 71 -3.95 12.28 15.30
N ASP A 72 -5.00 12.41 16.09
CA ASP A 72 -5.40 13.66 16.71
C ASP A 72 -4.32 14.21 17.65
N GLU A 73 -3.67 13.34 18.41
CA GLU A 73 -2.55 13.73 19.28
C GLU A 73 -1.31 14.16 18.50
N LEU A 74 -1.01 13.48 17.39
CA LEU A 74 0.21 13.74 16.60
C LEU A 74 0.05 14.96 15.69
N LEU A 75 -1.11 15.10 15.04
CA LEU A 75 -1.34 16.11 14.00
C LEU A 75 -2.15 17.30 14.48
N GLY A 76 -3.11 17.13 15.40
CA GLY A 76 -3.98 18.20 15.87
C GLY A 76 -4.68 18.93 14.71
N GLN A 77 -4.40 20.23 14.56
CA GLN A 77 -4.93 21.07 13.48
C GLN A 77 -4.23 20.85 12.13
N ASP A 78 -3.13 20.12 12.08
CA ASP A 78 -2.37 19.84 10.86
C ASP A 78 -2.97 18.69 10.05
N GLN A 79 -4.31 18.60 9.99
CA GLN A 79 -5.06 17.59 9.27
C GLN A 79 -5.99 18.23 8.25
N LEU A 80 -6.01 17.65 7.05
CA LEU A 80 -6.94 18.00 5.98
C LEU A 80 -7.88 16.82 5.73
N LYS A 81 -9.19 17.09 5.66
CA LYS A 81 -10.21 16.08 5.35
C LYS A 81 -10.62 16.20 3.90
N HIS A 82 -10.67 15.07 3.22
CA HIS A 82 -10.98 14.99 1.79
C HIS A 82 -12.10 14.00 1.52
N GLU A 83 -12.95 14.33 0.56
CA GLU A 83 -13.82 13.39 -0.12
C GLU A 83 -13.01 12.70 -1.22
N ARG A 84 -13.07 11.37 -1.27
CA ARG A 84 -12.38 10.60 -2.30
C ARG A 84 -13.04 10.76 -3.66
N ARG A 85 -12.31 11.33 -4.62
CA ARG A 85 -12.70 11.45 -6.03
C ARG A 85 -11.80 10.59 -6.89
N ALA A 86 -12.15 9.31 -6.98
CA ALA A 86 -11.39 8.32 -7.72
C ALA A 86 -12.07 7.98 -9.07
N PHE A 87 -11.25 7.75 -10.10
CA PHE A 87 -11.69 7.47 -11.46
C PHE A 87 -10.86 6.34 -12.09
N VAL A 88 -11.47 5.63 -13.02
CA VAL A 88 -10.79 4.68 -13.91
C VAL A 88 -10.79 5.26 -15.32
N ARG A 89 -9.64 5.31 -15.99
CA ARG A 89 -9.58 5.64 -17.41
C ARG A 89 -9.57 4.32 -18.19
N ALA A 90 -10.67 4.03 -18.86
CA ALA A 90 -10.83 2.81 -19.66
C ALA A 90 -11.49 3.12 -20.99
N ARG A 91 -10.98 2.55 -22.09
CA ARG A 91 -11.46 2.75 -23.45
C ARG A 91 -11.58 4.23 -23.84
N GLY A 92 -10.62 5.05 -23.37
CA GLY A 92 -10.59 6.48 -23.60
C GLY A 92 -11.59 7.32 -22.78
N ALA A 93 -12.38 6.70 -21.89
CA ALA A 93 -13.35 7.37 -21.04
C ALA A 93 -12.92 7.43 -19.58
N TRP A 94 -13.35 8.47 -18.87
CA TRP A 94 -13.21 8.58 -17.42
C TRP A 94 -14.46 8.04 -16.72
N VAL A 95 -14.33 6.95 -16.01
CA VAL A 95 -15.41 6.27 -15.28
C VAL A 95 -15.23 6.52 -13.79
N PRO A 96 -16.20 7.11 -13.08
CA PRO A 96 -16.14 7.24 -11.62
C PRO A 96 -15.97 5.88 -10.93
N TYR A 97 -15.21 5.84 -9.83
CA TYR A 97 -15.05 4.63 -9.03
C TYR A 97 -16.20 4.48 -8.01
N PRO A 98 -16.75 3.28 -7.78
CA PRO A 98 -16.35 1.99 -8.36
C PRO A 98 -16.73 1.85 -9.84
N PHE A 99 -15.79 1.36 -10.63
CA PHE A 99 -15.93 1.23 -12.08
C PHE A 99 -17.19 0.44 -12.48
N GLN A 100 -17.40 -0.71 -11.87
CA GLN A 100 -18.49 -1.64 -12.22
C GLN A 100 -19.88 -1.07 -11.98
N ASN A 101 -20.03 -0.11 -11.07
CA ASN A 101 -21.30 0.58 -10.81
C ASN A 101 -21.56 1.68 -11.85
N ASN A 102 -20.49 2.23 -12.45
CA ASN A 102 -20.54 3.46 -13.25
C ASN A 102 -20.17 3.25 -14.73
N ILE A 103 -20.33 2.03 -15.26
CA ILE A 103 -19.97 1.68 -16.65
C ILE A 103 -20.80 2.48 -17.69
N ARG A 104 -21.82 3.23 -17.29
CA ARG A 104 -22.59 4.12 -18.17
C ARG A 104 -21.71 5.15 -18.89
N HIS A 105 -20.56 5.51 -18.29
CA HIS A 105 -19.60 6.45 -18.87
C HIS A 105 -18.73 5.85 -19.98
N LEU A 106 -18.70 4.53 -20.11
CA LEU A 106 -17.96 3.86 -21.18
C LEU A 106 -18.57 4.15 -22.56
N PRO A 107 -17.75 4.10 -23.64
CA PRO A 107 -18.26 4.04 -25.00
C PRO A 107 -19.26 2.88 -25.18
N ARG A 108 -20.27 3.08 -26.03
CA ARG A 108 -21.38 2.13 -26.21
C ARG A 108 -20.94 0.66 -26.41
N PRO A 109 -19.92 0.35 -27.26
CA PRO A 109 -19.48 -1.06 -27.44
C PRO A 109 -18.93 -1.66 -26.15
N ALA A 110 -18.06 -0.95 -25.43
CA ALA A 110 -17.47 -1.45 -24.17
C ALA A 110 -18.53 -1.56 -23.06
N ARG A 111 -19.48 -0.64 -23.01
CA ARG A 111 -20.62 -0.69 -22.09
C ARG A 111 -21.46 -1.95 -22.34
N TRP A 112 -21.74 -2.26 -23.62
CA TRP A 112 -22.46 -3.46 -24.01
C TRP A 112 -21.69 -4.73 -23.65
N GLU A 113 -20.38 -4.78 -23.89
CA GLU A 113 -19.49 -5.88 -23.48
C GLU A 113 -19.61 -6.17 -21.97
N CYS A 114 -19.55 -5.12 -21.14
CA CYS A 114 -19.71 -5.25 -19.69
C CYS A 114 -21.09 -5.77 -19.28
N VAL A 115 -22.16 -5.24 -19.86
CA VAL A 115 -23.54 -5.68 -19.58
C VAL A 115 -23.75 -7.14 -20.01
N CYS A 116 -23.26 -7.54 -21.18
CA CYS A 116 -23.36 -8.92 -21.68
C CYS A 116 -22.73 -9.92 -20.71
N GLY A 117 -21.58 -9.58 -20.10
CA GLY A 117 -20.93 -10.45 -19.13
C GLY A 117 -21.75 -10.69 -17.85
N LEU A 118 -22.66 -9.77 -17.51
CA LEU A 118 -23.53 -9.86 -16.32
C LEU A 118 -24.84 -10.63 -16.58
N LEU A 119 -25.19 -10.92 -17.84
CA LEU A 119 -26.44 -11.61 -18.17
C LEU A 119 -26.50 -13.02 -17.54
N PRO A 120 -27.72 -13.52 -17.21
CA PRO A 120 -27.91 -14.89 -16.72
C PRO A 120 -27.29 -15.93 -17.67
N GLY A 121 -26.64 -16.95 -17.11
CA GLY A 121 -25.97 -18.00 -17.86
C GLY A 121 -24.65 -17.62 -18.53
N LYS A 122 -24.17 -16.37 -18.37
CA LYS A 122 -22.87 -15.91 -18.91
C LYS A 122 -21.73 -16.00 -17.91
N ARG A 123 -22.03 -16.17 -16.64
CA ARG A 123 -21.02 -16.34 -15.58
C ARG A 123 -20.95 -17.81 -15.16
N PRO A 124 -19.75 -18.34 -14.88
CA PRO A 124 -19.63 -19.72 -14.39
C PRO A 124 -20.31 -19.90 -13.03
N GLU A 125 -21.11 -20.97 -12.90
CA GLU A 125 -21.71 -21.39 -11.64
C GLU A 125 -20.81 -22.44 -10.96
N LYS A 126 -19.63 -21.98 -10.49
CA LYS A 126 -18.67 -22.84 -9.78
C LYS A 126 -17.99 -22.08 -8.65
N THR A 127 -17.43 -22.81 -7.71
CA THR A 127 -16.54 -22.23 -6.68
C THR A 127 -15.21 -21.83 -7.35
N PRO A 128 -14.83 -20.53 -7.30
CA PRO A 128 -13.58 -20.08 -7.92
C PRO A 128 -12.37 -20.61 -7.16
N GLN A 129 -11.35 -21.08 -7.88
CA GLN A 129 -10.10 -21.61 -7.30
C GLN A 129 -9.01 -20.54 -7.17
N ASN A 130 -9.16 -19.40 -7.84
CA ASN A 130 -8.20 -18.32 -7.86
C ASN A 130 -8.91 -16.99 -8.14
N PHE A 131 -8.15 -15.88 -8.07
CA PHE A 131 -8.71 -14.56 -8.26
C PHE A 131 -9.19 -14.27 -9.68
N HIS A 132 -8.56 -14.87 -10.71
CA HIS A 132 -9.04 -14.76 -12.10
C HIS A 132 -10.44 -15.36 -12.26
N GLU A 133 -10.64 -16.57 -11.75
CA GLU A 133 -11.95 -17.23 -11.76
C GLU A 133 -12.99 -16.50 -10.91
N TRP A 134 -12.55 -15.96 -9.76
CA TRP A 134 -13.43 -15.15 -8.91
C TRP A 134 -13.99 -13.93 -9.67
N ILE A 135 -13.12 -13.20 -10.39
CA ILE A 135 -13.55 -12.07 -11.23
C ILE A 135 -14.58 -12.56 -12.28
N HIS A 136 -14.32 -13.67 -12.93
CA HIS A 136 -15.24 -14.22 -13.93
C HIS A 136 -16.59 -14.61 -13.33
N CYS A 137 -16.60 -15.31 -12.20
CA CYS A 137 -17.82 -15.74 -11.52
C CYS A 137 -18.66 -14.56 -11.02
N VAL A 138 -18.01 -13.49 -10.56
CA VAL A 138 -18.70 -12.34 -9.92
C VAL A 138 -19.12 -11.29 -10.94
N PHE A 139 -18.23 -10.92 -11.89
CA PHE A 139 -18.43 -9.78 -12.78
C PHE A 139 -18.61 -10.17 -14.25
N GLY A 140 -18.36 -11.42 -14.59
CA GLY A 140 -18.39 -11.88 -15.97
C GLY A 140 -17.19 -11.39 -16.80
N GLU A 141 -17.16 -11.84 -18.04
CA GLU A 141 -16.04 -11.62 -18.94
C GLU A 141 -15.86 -10.16 -19.35
N GLY A 142 -16.96 -9.43 -19.57
CA GLY A 142 -16.90 -8.05 -20.05
C GLY A 142 -16.23 -7.09 -19.07
N ILE A 143 -16.67 -7.05 -17.81
CA ILE A 143 -16.01 -6.22 -16.78
C ILE A 143 -14.60 -6.74 -16.49
N GLY A 144 -14.41 -8.08 -16.55
CA GLY A 144 -13.11 -8.72 -16.45
C GLY A 144 -12.11 -8.17 -17.46
N ASN A 145 -12.46 -8.21 -18.75
CA ASN A 145 -11.61 -7.76 -19.87
C ASN A 145 -11.37 -6.25 -19.89
N VAL A 146 -12.42 -5.46 -19.65
CA VAL A 146 -12.31 -4.00 -19.76
C VAL A 146 -11.52 -3.39 -18.62
N PHE A 147 -11.61 -3.98 -17.42
CA PHE A 147 -10.99 -3.38 -16.24
C PHE A 147 -10.26 -4.36 -15.33
N LEU A 148 -10.95 -5.37 -14.76
CA LEU A 148 -10.43 -6.05 -13.59
C LEU A 148 -9.21 -6.90 -13.86
N TRP A 149 -9.13 -7.65 -14.95
CA TRP A 149 -7.95 -8.47 -15.27
C TRP A 149 -6.73 -7.62 -15.64
N PRO A 150 -6.80 -6.70 -16.63
CA PRO A 150 -5.63 -5.90 -16.99
C PRO A 150 -5.18 -5.00 -15.83
N TYR A 151 -6.11 -4.37 -15.10
CA TYR A 151 -5.76 -3.53 -13.97
C TYR A 151 -5.07 -4.30 -12.84
N ASN A 152 -5.63 -5.45 -12.44
CA ASN A 152 -5.02 -6.26 -11.39
C ASN A 152 -3.66 -6.82 -11.78
N PHE A 153 -3.46 -7.20 -13.04
CA PHE A 153 -2.13 -7.58 -13.52
C PHE A 153 -1.14 -6.40 -13.45
N LYS A 154 -1.55 -5.18 -13.82
CA LYS A 154 -0.70 -3.98 -13.69
C LYS A 154 -0.35 -3.65 -12.24
N VAL A 155 -1.27 -3.84 -11.28
CA VAL A 155 -1.04 -3.58 -9.85
C VAL A 155 -0.15 -4.65 -9.22
N TRP A 156 -0.51 -5.91 -9.39
CA TRP A 156 0.15 -7.02 -8.70
C TRP A 156 1.43 -7.48 -9.39
N ALA A 157 1.56 -7.21 -10.68
CA ALA A 157 2.61 -7.72 -11.56
C ALA A 157 2.72 -9.26 -11.53
N ILE A 158 1.66 -9.94 -11.14
CA ILE A 158 1.51 -11.41 -11.12
C ILE A 158 0.15 -11.74 -11.74
N PRO A 159 0.05 -12.79 -12.57
CA PRO A 159 -1.22 -13.19 -13.17
C PRO A 159 -2.30 -13.46 -12.10
N PRO A 160 -3.52 -12.91 -12.23
CA PRO A 160 -4.61 -13.16 -11.28
C PRO A 160 -4.94 -14.65 -11.06
N ALA A 161 -4.62 -15.53 -12.01
CA ALA A 161 -4.76 -16.97 -11.86
C ALA A 161 -3.82 -17.61 -10.83
N GLN A 162 -2.72 -16.93 -10.45
CA GLN A 162 -1.80 -17.36 -9.40
C GLN A 162 -2.11 -16.74 -8.03
N MET A 163 -3.19 -15.97 -7.95
CA MET A 163 -3.58 -15.26 -6.74
C MET A 163 -4.81 -15.92 -6.10
N SER A 164 -4.84 -15.93 -4.77
CA SER A 164 -6.04 -16.25 -3.99
C SER A 164 -7.07 -15.12 -4.08
N ALA A 165 -8.35 -15.43 -3.94
CA ALA A 165 -9.41 -14.44 -3.80
C ALA A 165 -9.74 -14.13 -2.32
N SER A 166 -9.09 -14.77 -1.35
CA SER A 166 -9.39 -14.64 0.07
C SER A 166 -9.18 -13.23 0.66
N TRP A 167 -8.35 -12.41 -0.02
CA TRP A 167 -8.03 -11.04 0.40
C TRP A 167 -9.08 -9.99 -0.01
N VAL A 168 -10.01 -10.35 -0.90
CA VAL A 168 -10.91 -9.39 -1.56
C VAL A 168 -11.82 -8.67 -0.56
N GLY A 169 -12.55 -9.41 0.29
CA GLY A 169 -13.41 -8.86 1.33
C GLY A 169 -14.19 -7.60 0.91
N GLU A 170 -14.09 -6.55 1.72
CA GLU A 170 -14.69 -5.23 1.45
C GLU A 170 -13.89 -4.34 0.50
N ARG A 171 -12.86 -4.86 -0.17
CA ARG A 171 -11.97 -4.07 -1.05
C ARG A 171 -12.48 -3.92 -2.48
N VAL A 172 -13.44 -4.76 -2.88
CA VAL A 172 -14.03 -4.74 -4.22
C VAL A 172 -15.54 -4.67 -4.12
N SER A 173 -16.13 -3.58 -4.66
CA SER A 173 -17.58 -3.42 -4.71
C SER A 173 -18.20 -4.47 -5.63
N ILE A 174 -19.15 -5.24 -5.12
CA ILE A 174 -19.91 -6.22 -5.91
C ILE A 174 -21.17 -5.53 -6.44
N VAL A 175 -21.47 -5.73 -7.72
CA VAL A 175 -22.63 -5.13 -8.38
C VAL A 175 -23.49 -6.22 -9.03
N GLY A 176 -24.82 -6.03 -8.97
CA GLY A 176 -25.79 -6.85 -9.71
C GLY A 176 -26.19 -6.20 -11.04
N LEU A 177 -26.67 -7.03 -11.98
CA LEU A 177 -27.14 -6.57 -13.30
C LEU A 177 -28.21 -5.47 -13.18
N GLU A 178 -29.16 -5.61 -12.26
CA GLU A 178 -30.25 -4.66 -12.03
C GLU A 178 -29.71 -3.27 -11.67
N GLY A 179 -28.77 -3.19 -10.71
CA GLY A 179 -28.14 -1.92 -10.31
C GLY A 179 -27.41 -1.27 -11.45
N VAL A 180 -26.66 -2.06 -12.23
CA VAL A 180 -25.94 -1.56 -13.42
C VAL A 180 -26.91 -1.01 -14.47
N LEU A 181 -27.97 -1.75 -14.80
CA LEU A 181 -28.99 -1.30 -15.76
C LEU A 181 -29.72 -0.05 -15.30
N LYS A 182 -30.08 0.01 -14.00
CA LYS A 182 -30.68 1.20 -13.38
C LYS A 182 -29.77 2.41 -13.59
N ASN A 183 -28.48 2.30 -13.27
CA ASN A 183 -27.53 3.41 -13.41
C ASN A 183 -27.35 3.85 -14.87
N ILE A 184 -27.37 2.89 -15.82
CA ILE A 184 -27.30 3.19 -17.26
C ILE A 184 -28.56 3.90 -17.75
N ILE A 185 -29.75 3.39 -17.42
CA ILE A 185 -31.04 3.87 -17.94
C ILE A 185 -31.42 5.21 -17.32
N LEU A 186 -31.20 5.37 -16.01
CA LEU A 186 -31.55 6.59 -15.28
C LEU A 186 -30.39 7.59 -15.21
N GLU A 187 -29.27 7.31 -15.87
CA GLU A 187 -28.04 8.12 -15.90
C GLU A 187 -27.51 8.51 -14.50
N LEU A 188 -27.57 7.55 -13.56
CA LEU A 188 -27.11 7.75 -12.18
C LEU A 188 -25.65 7.36 -12.00
N ASP A 189 -24.97 8.03 -11.06
CA ASP A 189 -23.64 7.67 -10.56
C ASP A 189 -23.74 7.17 -9.11
N GLU A 190 -23.01 6.13 -8.83
CA GLU A 190 -22.92 5.51 -7.50
C GLU A 190 -21.46 5.53 -7.06
N VAL A 191 -21.06 6.61 -6.37
CA VAL A 191 -19.64 6.92 -6.09
C VAL A 191 -19.25 6.81 -4.61
N GLY A 192 -20.19 6.71 -3.70
CA GLY A 192 -19.97 6.74 -2.25
C GLY A 192 -19.67 5.39 -1.62
N TRP A 193 -18.90 4.50 -2.28
CA TRP A 193 -18.65 3.16 -1.77
C TRP A 193 -17.32 3.00 -1.03
N GLY A 194 -17.36 2.22 0.06
CA GLY A 194 -16.21 1.75 0.83
C GLY A 194 -15.82 2.65 2.01
N PRO A 195 -15.05 2.11 2.96
CA PRO A 195 -14.69 2.80 4.21
C PRO A 195 -13.83 4.05 3.96
N ASN A 196 -13.07 4.10 2.86
CA ASN A 196 -12.21 5.22 2.50
C ASN A 196 -12.88 6.21 1.52
N ASN A 197 -14.19 6.36 1.58
CA ASN A 197 -14.93 7.39 0.84
C ASN A 197 -14.55 8.81 1.29
N ALA A 198 -14.18 8.97 2.56
CA ALA A 198 -13.50 10.13 3.09
C ALA A 198 -12.14 9.71 3.67
N PHE A 199 -11.14 10.58 3.57
CA PHE A 199 -9.84 10.33 4.13
C PHE A 199 -9.21 11.58 4.73
N THR A 200 -8.26 11.38 5.62
CA THR A 200 -7.45 12.44 6.23
C THR A 200 -6.06 12.45 5.60
N PHE A 201 -5.44 13.61 5.53
CA PHE A 201 -4.06 13.77 5.09
C PHE A 201 -3.35 14.88 5.89
N PRO A 202 -2.06 14.75 6.24
CA PRO A 202 -1.31 15.82 6.90
C PRO A 202 -1.26 17.08 6.03
N SER A 203 -1.42 18.26 6.64
CA SER A 203 -1.40 19.55 5.93
C SER A 203 -0.04 19.86 5.29
N HIS A 204 1.03 19.24 5.78
CA HIS A 204 2.40 19.34 5.27
C HIS A 204 3.20 18.08 5.56
N GLY A 205 4.31 17.91 4.83
CA GLY A 205 5.27 16.83 5.06
C GLY A 205 4.85 15.45 4.55
N GLY A 206 3.70 15.31 3.87
CA GLY A 206 3.20 14.05 3.36
C GLY A 206 2.78 13.08 4.48
N THR A 207 2.46 11.85 4.13
CA THR A 207 2.08 10.79 5.09
C THR A 207 3.17 10.53 6.13
N GLY A 208 4.44 10.68 5.74
CA GLY A 208 5.61 10.48 6.61
C GLY A 208 5.66 11.40 7.82
N GLU A 209 4.94 12.53 7.80
CA GLU A 209 4.88 13.45 8.93
C GLU A 209 4.31 12.78 10.19
N ILE A 210 3.31 11.92 10.04
CA ILE A 210 2.74 11.14 11.15
C ILE A 210 3.83 10.36 11.87
N PHE A 211 4.64 9.63 11.09
CA PHE A 211 5.66 8.74 11.64
C PHE A 211 6.91 9.49 12.10
N ARG A 212 7.23 10.65 11.50
CA ARG A 212 8.28 11.54 12.03
C ARG A 212 7.91 12.09 13.42
N ARG A 213 6.66 12.56 13.60
CA ARG A 213 6.18 13.05 14.90
C ARG A 213 6.10 11.94 15.95
N MET A 214 5.68 10.74 15.54
CA MET A 214 5.68 9.58 16.43
C MET A 214 7.10 9.20 16.85
N ALA A 215 8.01 9.10 15.90
CA ALA A 215 9.41 8.74 16.16
C ALA A 215 10.14 9.79 17.03
N ALA A 216 9.84 11.07 16.86
CA ALA A 216 10.42 12.14 17.69
C ALA A 216 10.11 11.97 19.18
N LYS A 217 8.92 11.44 19.54
CA LYS A 217 8.56 11.12 20.94
C LYS A 217 9.30 9.88 21.48
N LEU A 218 9.97 9.13 20.62
CA LEU A 218 10.65 7.86 20.93
C LEU A 218 12.15 7.92 20.58
N ALA A 219 12.72 9.12 20.40
CA ALA A 219 14.05 9.33 19.83
C ALA A 219 15.15 8.54 20.54
N GLU A 220 15.11 8.43 21.88
CA GLU A 220 16.10 7.69 22.67
C GLU A 220 16.01 6.16 22.52
N ARG A 221 14.92 5.66 21.94
CA ARG A 221 14.66 4.23 21.76
C ARG A 221 14.96 3.74 20.35
N ILE A 222 15.16 4.65 19.38
CA ILE A 222 15.32 4.30 17.95
C ILE A 222 16.78 4.49 17.56
N ARG A 223 17.34 3.45 16.92
CA ARG A 223 18.67 3.49 16.30
C ARG A 223 18.51 3.45 14.80
N TYR A 224 18.88 4.53 14.16
CA TYR A 224 18.86 4.68 12.72
C TYR A 224 20.20 4.27 12.09
N GLY A 225 20.16 3.80 10.83
CA GLY A 225 21.34 3.40 10.08
C GLY A 225 22.01 2.11 10.59
N ASP A 226 21.35 1.39 11.52
CA ASP A 226 21.89 0.19 12.13
C ASP A 226 20.87 -0.97 12.09
N GLY A 227 20.62 -1.47 10.89
CA GLY A 227 19.72 -2.60 10.66
C GLY A 227 20.24 -3.90 11.24
N VAL A 228 19.35 -4.88 11.44
CA VAL A 228 19.72 -6.22 11.91
C VAL A 228 20.36 -7.01 10.79
N ALA A 229 21.58 -7.52 11.02
CA ALA A 229 22.34 -8.34 10.09
C ALA A 229 22.06 -9.82 10.28
N SER A 230 22.03 -10.31 11.53
CA SER A 230 21.76 -11.71 11.83
C SER A 230 21.03 -11.91 13.16
N ILE A 231 20.34 -13.05 13.31
CA ILE A 231 19.56 -13.41 14.49
C ILE A 231 19.87 -14.87 14.82
N ASP A 232 20.32 -15.12 16.03
CA ASP A 232 20.40 -16.44 16.64
C ASP A 232 19.16 -16.65 17.52
N ALA A 233 18.19 -17.36 16.98
CA ALA A 233 16.91 -17.61 17.64
C ALA A 233 17.04 -18.53 18.86
N GLY A 234 18.07 -19.43 18.88
CA GLY A 234 18.34 -20.35 19.99
C GLY A 234 18.86 -19.61 21.23
N ASN A 235 19.79 -18.69 21.03
CA ASN A 235 20.40 -17.90 22.10
C ASN A 235 19.64 -16.57 22.36
N LYS A 236 18.58 -16.27 21.59
CA LYS A 236 17.82 -14.99 21.65
C LYS A 236 18.74 -13.79 21.53
N THR A 237 19.65 -13.81 20.56
CA THR A 237 20.56 -12.71 20.27
C THR A 237 20.42 -12.26 18.83
N LEU A 238 20.62 -10.97 18.59
CA LEU A 238 20.75 -10.41 17.26
C LEU A 238 22.06 -9.62 17.16
N THR A 239 22.58 -9.53 15.94
CA THR A 239 23.74 -8.71 15.61
C THR A 239 23.31 -7.65 14.59
N THR A 240 23.63 -6.40 14.88
CA THR A 240 23.35 -5.27 13.98
C THR A 240 24.42 -5.15 12.89
N ALA A 241 24.16 -4.33 11.89
CA ALA A 241 25.10 -4.04 10.81
C ALA A 241 26.42 -3.41 11.32
N SER A 242 26.37 -2.66 12.44
CA SER A 242 27.56 -2.12 13.11
C SER A 242 28.33 -3.15 13.94
N GLY A 243 27.88 -4.41 14.01
CA GLY A 243 28.49 -5.50 14.77
C GLY A 243 28.09 -5.54 16.25
N GLN A 244 27.12 -4.73 16.68
CA GLN A 244 26.65 -4.76 18.07
C GLN A 244 25.78 -5.99 18.30
N THR A 245 26.03 -6.74 19.38
CA THR A 245 25.17 -7.84 19.83
C THR A 245 24.14 -7.36 20.84
N ILE A 246 22.87 -7.75 20.65
CA ILE A 246 21.75 -7.46 21.54
C ILE A 246 21.08 -8.77 21.92
N THR A 247 20.92 -9.01 23.21
CA THR A 247 20.12 -10.11 23.77
C THR A 247 18.71 -9.58 24.03
N TYR A 248 17.69 -10.34 23.63
CA TYR A 248 16.29 -9.92 23.74
C TYR A 248 15.43 -10.96 24.48
N GLY A 249 14.40 -10.50 25.17
CA GLY A 249 13.34 -11.36 25.72
C GLY A 249 12.38 -11.81 24.61
N ALA A 250 11.80 -10.84 23.88
CA ALA A 250 10.98 -11.06 22.69
C ALA A 250 11.40 -10.11 21.56
N LEU A 251 11.25 -10.58 20.32
CA LEU A 251 11.62 -9.88 19.09
C LEU A 251 10.40 -9.65 18.19
N LEU A 252 10.14 -8.40 17.83
CA LEU A 252 9.18 -8.05 16.78
C LEU A 252 9.91 -7.77 15.47
N ASN A 253 9.68 -8.59 14.45
CA ASN A 253 10.07 -8.32 13.09
C ASN A 253 8.96 -7.57 12.34
N THR A 254 9.26 -6.43 11.73
CA THR A 254 8.35 -5.73 10.82
C THR A 254 8.87 -5.64 9.40
N GLY A 255 10.06 -6.20 9.15
CA GLY A 255 10.65 -6.37 7.84
C GLY A 255 10.07 -7.58 7.08
N PRO A 256 10.51 -7.81 5.84
CA PRO A 256 10.03 -8.93 5.03
C PRO A 256 10.30 -10.30 5.68
N LEU A 257 9.22 -11.07 5.81
CA LEU A 257 9.27 -12.38 6.47
C LEU A 257 10.16 -13.40 5.75
N ASP A 258 10.15 -13.37 4.42
CA ASP A 258 11.03 -14.21 3.59
C ASP A 258 12.51 -13.91 3.84
N LEU A 259 12.89 -12.63 3.94
CA LEU A 259 14.27 -12.23 4.26
C LEU A 259 14.65 -12.55 5.71
N LEU A 260 13.72 -12.42 6.65
CA LEU A 260 13.94 -12.86 8.03
C LEU A 260 14.40 -14.31 8.06
N ILE A 261 13.65 -15.20 7.39
CA ILE A 261 13.92 -16.65 7.36
C ILE A 261 15.20 -16.97 6.58
N THR A 262 15.32 -16.43 5.35
CA THR A 262 16.35 -16.89 4.41
C THR A 262 17.69 -16.18 4.55
N ARG A 263 17.72 -15.00 5.21
CA ARG A 263 18.94 -14.18 5.29
C ARG A 263 19.34 -13.72 6.67
N GLN A 264 18.38 -13.51 7.58
CA GLN A 264 18.71 -12.96 8.90
C GLN A 264 18.84 -14.05 9.97
N LEU A 265 18.01 -15.08 9.93
CA LEU A 265 18.16 -16.21 10.85
C LEU A 265 19.41 -17.02 10.52
N THR A 266 20.27 -17.26 11.52
CA THR A 266 21.51 -18.04 11.36
C THR A 266 21.22 -19.51 11.16
N GLN A 267 20.09 -20.01 11.68
CA GLN A 267 19.64 -21.41 11.58
C GLN A 267 18.12 -21.40 11.39
N ALA A 268 17.67 -21.60 10.18
CA ALA A 268 16.27 -21.86 9.85
C ALA A 268 16.14 -23.31 9.35
N PRO A 269 15.11 -24.06 9.75
CA PRO A 269 14.86 -25.42 9.22
C PRO A 269 14.53 -25.35 7.72
N ASP A 270 14.82 -26.45 7.01
CA ASP A 270 14.61 -26.52 5.55
C ASP A 270 13.14 -26.30 5.16
N ASP A 271 12.20 -26.81 5.93
CA ASP A 271 10.75 -26.61 5.72
C ASP A 271 10.35 -25.14 5.86
N CYS A 272 10.97 -24.39 6.77
CA CYS A 272 10.77 -22.94 6.88
C CYS A 272 11.39 -22.19 5.70
N VAL A 273 12.56 -22.60 5.22
CA VAL A 273 13.20 -21.99 4.04
C VAL A 273 12.36 -22.24 2.78
N GLU A 274 11.85 -23.46 2.60
CA GLU A 274 10.94 -23.80 1.50
C GLU A 274 9.65 -22.99 1.60
N ALA A 275 9.02 -22.89 2.77
CA ALA A 275 7.80 -22.10 2.97
C ALA A 275 8.02 -20.62 2.70
N ALA A 276 9.16 -20.04 3.11
CA ALA A 276 9.50 -18.66 2.80
C ALA A 276 9.64 -18.41 1.29
N GLY A 277 10.13 -19.40 0.53
CA GLY A 277 10.22 -19.36 -0.93
C GLY A 277 8.85 -19.31 -1.65
N LEU A 278 7.77 -19.70 -0.98
CA LEU A 278 6.40 -19.62 -1.52
C LEU A 278 5.82 -18.22 -1.41
N LEU A 279 6.35 -17.37 -0.54
CA LEU A 279 5.89 -15.99 -0.38
C LEU A 279 6.28 -15.14 -1.60
N LYS A 280 5.30 -14.51 -2.23
CA LYS A 280 5.51 -13.70 -3.43
C LYS A 280 5.25 -12.22 -3.13
N HIS A 281 6.07 -11.36 -3.71
CA HIS A 281 5.92 -9.91 -3.67
C HIS A 281 6.17 -9.32 -5.06
N ASN A 282 5.76 -8.07 -5.26
CA ASN A 282 6.21 -7.28 -6.39
C ASN A 282 7.06 -6.10 -5.92
N GLY A 283 7.80 -5.51 -6.84
CA GLY A 283 8.39 -4.19 -6.67
C GLY A 283 7.44 -3.10 -7.17
N VAL A 284 7.64 -1.88 -6.68
CA VAL A 284 6.95 -0.68 -7.16
C VAL A 284 7.96 0.43 -7.42
N TYR A 285 7.88 0.98 -8.62
CA TYR A 285 8.57 2.22 -8.98
C TYR A 285 7.59 3.38 -8.81
N VAL A 286 7.99 4.37 -8.04
CA VAL A 286 7.26 5.60 -7.78
C VAL A 286 7.94 6.74 -8.53
N ALA A 287 7.19 7.37 -9.44
CA ALA A 287 7.63 8.55 -10.17
C ALA A 287 6.82 9.76 -9.74
N GLY A 288 7.49 10.78 -9.22
CA GLY A 288 6.91 12.09 -8.94
C GLY A 288 7.21 13.07 -10.08
N VAL A 289 6.18 13.68 -10.66
CA VAL A 289 6.33 14.70 -11.71
C VAL A 289 5.73 16.01 -11.23
N GLY A 290 6.60 16.97 -10.86
CA GLY A 290 6.23 18.31 -10.43
C GLY A 290 6.21 19.27 -11.62
N VAL A 291 5.12 20.05 -11.76
CA VAL A 291 4.86 20.89 -12.94
C VAL A 291 4.52 22.32 -12.51
N GLY A 292 5.17 23.30 -13.15
CA GLY A 292 4.94 24.75 -12.92
C GLY A 292 3.63 25.28 -13.48
N ALA A 293 2.71 24.40 -13.90
CA ALA A 293 1.36 24.77 -14.34
C ALA A 293 0.39 23.66 -13.96
N ARG A 294 -0.79 24.03 -13.45
CA ARG A 294 -1.85 23.07 -13.10
C ARG A 294 -2.72 22.78 -14.31
N PRO A 295 -2.75 21.54 -14.83
CA PRO A 295 -3.68 21.14 -15.86
C PRO A 295 -5.14 21.26 -15.41
N GLN A 296 -6.04 21.49 -16.36
CA GLN A 296 -7.48 21.52 -16.14
C GLN A 296 -8.13 20.22 -16.62
N PHE A 297 -9.22 19.86 -15.99
CA PHE A 297 -10.09 18.78 -16.43
C PHE A 297 -11.47 19.36 -16.76
N GLU A 298 -11.95 19.13 -18.00
CA GLU A 298 -13.21 19.71 -18.50
C GLU A 298 -13.33 21.23 -18.27
N GLY A 299 -12.24 21.96 -18.53
CA GLY A 299 -12.19 23.42 -18.37
C GLY A 299 -12.21 23.92 -16.91
N LYS A 300 -12.12 23.02 -15.92
CA LYS A 300 -12.14 23.34 -14.49
C LYS A 300 -10.88 22.82 -13.80
N LYS A 301 -10.64 23.30 -12.58
CA LYS A 301 -9.59 22.76 -11.69
C LYS A 301 -9.85 21.27 -11.45
N ASP A 302 -8.87 20.43 -11.80
CA ASP A 302 -8.97 18.98 -11.62
C ASP A 302 -9.02 18.62 -10.12
N LYS A 303 -10.12 18.03 -9.70
CA LYS A 303 -10.34 17.60 -8.30
C LYS A 303 -10.20 16.09 -8.11
N ARG A 304 -9.84 15.34 -9.15
CA ARG A 304 -9.59 13.89 -9.01
C ARG A 304 -8.43 13.66 -8.05
N CYS A 305 -8.60 12.73 -7.14
CA CYS A 305 -7.57 12.34 -6.16
C CYS A 305 -6.74 11.17 -6.68
N TRP A 306 -7.43 10.10 -7.07
CA TRP A 306 -6.87 8.85 -7.55
C TRP A 306 -7.41 8.50 -8.92
N MET A 307 -6.50 8.06 -9.79
CA MET A 307 -6.85 7.61 -11.13
C MET A 307 -6.19 6.27 -11.42
N TYR A 308 -6.96 5.35 -11.99
CA TYR A 308 -6.56 3.98 -12.27
C TYR A 308 -6.50 3.73 -13.77
N PHE A 309 -5.48 2.99 -14.22
CA PHE A 309 -5.16 2.82 -15.64
C PHE A 309 -4.96 1.33 -15.98
N PRO A 310 -5.98 0.65 -16.49
CA PRO A 310 -5.88 -0.75 -16.89
C PRO A 310 -5.11 -0.98 -18.21
N GLU A 311 -5.08 0.00 -19.12
CA GLU A 311 -4.56 -0.11 -20.49
C GLU A 311 -3.04 0.13 -20.57
N ASP A 312 -2.41 -0.34 -21.67
CA ASP A 312 -0.96 -0.31 -21.86
C ASP A 312 -0.44 1.00 -22.49
N ASP A 313 -1.30 2.01 -22.67
CA ASP A 313 -0.97 3.34 -23.16
C ASP A 313 -0.11 4.15 -22.17
N CYS A 314 0.05 3.65 -20.95
CA CYS A 314 0.94 4.18 -19.92
C CYS A 314 1.53 3.05 -19.07
N PRO A 315 2.73 3.21 -18.47
CA PRO A 315 3.34 2.17 -17.64
C PRO A 315 2.69 2.03 -16.25
N PHE A 316 2.18 3.12 -15.70
CA PHE A 316 1.63 3.16 -14.35
C PHE A 316 0.23 2.54 -14.27
N TYR A 317 -0.06 1.95 -13.11
CA TYR A 317 -1.41 1.48 -12.78
C TYR A 317 -2.24 2.53 -12.06
N ARG A 318 -1.58 3.49 -11.40
CA ARG A 318 -2.22 4.55 -10.60
C ARG A 318 -1.49 5.87 -10.73
N VAL A 319 -2.25 6.96 -10.80
CA VAL A 319 -1.75 8.33 -10.63
C VAL A 319 -2.53 9.01 -9.51
N THR A 320 -1.81 9.66 -8.62
CA THR A 320 -2.37 10.52 -7.58
C THR A 320 -2.11 11.98 -7.95
N ASN A 321 -3.15 12.80 -8.00
CA ASN A 321 -3.02 14.25 -8.05
C ASN A 321 -2.61 14.76 -6.66
N PHE A 322 -1.31 14.62 -6.35
CA PHE A 322 -0.77 14.77 -5.01
C PHE A 322 -0.87 16.21 -4.47
N HIS A 323 -0.94 17.19 -5.36
CA HIS A 323 -1.23 18.57 -5.04
C HIS A 323 -2.66 18.81 -4.51
N ASN A 324 -3.60 17.87 -4.74
CA ASN A 324 -4.95 17.93 -4.18
C ASN A 324 -5.02 17.42 -2.73
N TYR A 325 -4.01 16.69 -2.26
CA TYR A 325 -3.98 16.13 -0.90
C TYR A 325 -3.58 17.19 0.13
N ALA A 326 -2.57 17.99 -0.18
CA ALA A 326 -2.19 19.15 0.62
C ALA A 326 -1.57 20.24 -0.27
N PRO A 327 -1.92 21.52 -0.08
CA PRO A 327 -1.28 22.63 -0.79
C PRO A 327 0.24 22.66 -0.59
N ALA A 328 0.74 22.23 0.57
CA ALA A 328 2.16 22.19 0.89
C ALA A 328 2.94 21.06 0.18
N ASN A 329 2.26 20.17 -0.55
CA ASN A 329 2.94 19.17 -1.38
C ASN A 329 3.59 19.77 -2.62
N VAL A 330 3.27 21.01 -2.97
CA VAL A 330 3.93 21.78 -4.04
C VAL A 330 4.59 23.03 -3.47
N PRO A 331 5.72 23.50 -4.04
CA PRO A 331 6.39 24.70 -3.58
C PRO A 331 5.50 25.93 -3.78
N GLY A 332 5.52 26.84 -2.79
CA GLY A 332 4.72 28.06 -2.81
C GLY A 332 3.23 27.86 -2.53
N SER A 333 2.85 26.70 -1.98
CA SER A 333 1.49 26.40 -1.49
C SER A 333 0.37 26.82 -2.47
N ASP A 334 0.32 26.16 -3.63
CA ASP A 334 -0.77 26.31 -4.63
C ASP A 334 -0.66 27.48 -5.62
N LEU A 335 0.53 27.94 -5.95
CA LEU A 335 0.75 28.97 -7.00
C LEU A 335 0.48 28.45 -8.44
N GLY A 336 -0.58 27.68 -8.63
CA GLY A 336 -0.93 27.10 -9.93
C GLY A 336 -0.01 25.91 -10.33
N LYS A 337 0.71 25.31 -9.39
CA LYS A 337 1.57 24.14 -9.60
C LYS A 337 0.83 22.82 -9.42
N ALA A 338 1.33 21.76 -10.04
CA ALA A 338 0.82 20.40 -9.90
C ALA A 338 1.91 19.42 -9.50
N ALA A 339 1.50 18.35 -8.83
CA ALA A 339 2.33 17.20 -8.50
C ALA A 339 1.57 15.93 -8.85
N PHE A 340 2.11 15.13 -9.77
CA PHE A 340 1.60 13.81 -10.14
C PHE A 340 2.49 12.75 -9.52
N LEU A 341 1.91 11.87 -8.70
CA LEU A 341 2.58 10.73 -8.13
C LEU A 341 2.10 9.48 -8.87
N CYS A 342 2.99 8.87 -9.65
CA CYS A 342 2.70 7.74 -10.53
C CYS A 342 3.31 6.47 -9.98
N GLU A 343 2.58 5.35 -10.02
CA GLU A 343 3.03 4.08 -9.49
C GLU A 343 3.01 3.00 -10.58
N THR A 344 4.15 2.35 -10.79
CA THR A 344 4.33 1.25 -11.73
C THR A 344 4.89 0.04 -10.99
N SER A 345 4.17 -1.08 -10.98
CA SER A 345 4.68 -2.31 -10.38
C SER A 345 5.49 -3.13 -11.37
N PHE A 346 6.42 -3.92 -10.84
CA PHE A 346 7.25 -4.84 -11.61
C PHE A 346 7.52 -6.15 -10.87
N SER A 347 7.79 -7.20 -11.62
CA SER A 347 8.18 -8.52 -11.12
C SER A 347 8.79 -9.36 -12.25
N GLY A 348 9.11 -10.63 -11.98
CA GLY A 348 9.51 -11.58 -13.03
C GLY A 348 8.42 -11.86 -14.07
N HIS A 349 7.12 -11.68 -13.73
CA HIS A 349 6.00 -11.80 -14.68
C HIS A 349 5.72 -10.51 -15.45
N LYS A 350 6.15 -9.38 -14.95
CA LYS A 350 6.01 -8.06 -15.55
C LYS A 350 7.34 -7.29 -15.35
N PRO A 351 8.37 -7.65 -16.15
CA PRO A 351 9.65 -6.96 -16.06
C PRO A 351 9.52 -5.53 -16.58
N GLU A 352 10.21 -4.59 -15.91
CA GLU A 352 10.30 -3.18 -16.31
C GLU A 352 11.75 -2.73 -16.36
N ASP A 353 12.11 -1.99 -17.40
CA ASP A 353 13.38 -1.28 -17.43
C ASP A 353 13.27 0.03 -16.63
N LEU A 354 13.76 -0.01 -15.39
CA LEU A 354 13.66 1.11 -14.46
C LEU A 354 14.44 2.33 -14.96
N SER A 355 15.48 2.17 -15.79
CA SER A 355 16.29 3.27 -16.29
C SER A 355 15.55 4.18 -17.27
N THR A 356 14.52 3.66 -17.94
CA THR A 356 13.70 4.40 -18.91
C THR A 356 12.32 4.77 -18.35
N LEU A 357 12.00 4.32 -17.13
CA LEU A 357 10.62 4.34 -16.64
C LEU A 357 10.13 5.76 -16.35
N MET A 358 11.00 6.69 -15.92
CA MET A 358 10.60 8.10 -15.74
C MET A 358 10.15 8.74 -17.07
N GLU A 359 10.92 8.56 -18.15
CA GLU A 359 10.57 9.12 -19.46
C GLU A 359 9.27 8.48 -20.00
N ARG A 360 9.11 7.18 -19.83
CA ARG A 360 7.89 6.46 -20.19
C ARG A 360 6.68 6.93 -19.34
N THR A 361 6.92 7.27 -18.08
CA THR A 361 5.87 7.84 -17.20
C THR A 361 5.43 9.22 -17.68
N VAL A 362 6.39 10.10 -18.02
CA VAL A 362 6.09 11.44 -18.56
C VAL A 362 5.34 11.32 -19.90
N ALA A 363 5.78 10.42 -20.79
CA ALA A 363 5.06 10.16 -22.03
C ALA A 363 3.64 9.62 -21.77
N GLY A 364 3.50 8.64 -20.86
CA GLY A 364 2.24 8.06 -20.45
C GLY A 364 1.25 9.08 -19.87
N LEU A 365 1.72 10.02 -19.04
CA LEU A 365 0.89 11.13 -18.56
C LEU A 365 0.33 11.99 -19.70
N GLY A 366 1.08 12.14 -20.78
CA GLY A 366 0.59 12.79 -22.02
C GLY A 366 -0.45 11.94 -22.73
N ASN A 367 -0.19 10.62 -22.91
CA ASN A 367 -1.10 9.70 -23.61
C ASN A 367 -2.48 9.59 -22.94
N VAL A 368 -2.52 9.78 -21.61
CA VAL A 368 -3.77 9.71 -20.84
C VAL A 368 -4.38 11.11 -20.54
N ASP A 369 -3.94 12.15 -21.22
CA ASP A 369 -4.44 13.54 -21.13
C ASP A 369 -4.30 14.19 -19.73
N LEU A 370 -3.36 13.72 -18.91
CA LEU A 370 -3.05 14.33 -17.61
C LEU A 370 -1.98 15.42 -17.72
N LEU A 371 -1.07 15.30 -18.68
CA LEU A 371 0.03 16.24 -18.89
C LEU A 371 0.08 16.67 -20.36
N PRO A 372 -0.70 17.69 -20.76
CA PRO A 372 -0.65 18.26 -22.11
C PRO A 372 0.76 18.74 -22.47
N GLU A 373 1.09 18.81 -23.77
CA GLU A 373 2.42 19.17 -24.25
C GLU A 373 2.93 20.50 -23.71
N GLN A 374 2.05 21.52 -23.63
CA GLN A 374 2.39 22.83 -23.08
C GLN A 374 2.76 22.77 -21.57
N ALA A 375 2.16 21.84 -20.83
CA ALA A 375 2.48 21.61 -19.43
C ALA A 375 3.74 20.75 -19.26
N ARG A 376 4.03 19.84 -20.20
CA ARG A 376 5.26 19.04 -20.23
C ARG A 376 6.51 19.90 -20.28
N ALA A 377 6.49 20.99 -21.04
CA ALA A 377 7.58 21.97 -21.10
C ALA A 377 7.83 22.70 -19.76
N LYS A 378 6.91 22.58 -18.78
CA LYS A 378 7.00 23.21 -17.46
C LYS A 378 7.26 22.21 -16.34
N ILE A 379 7.81 21.02 -16.63
CA ILE A 379 8.24 20.08 -15.60
C ILE A 379 9.41 20.72 -14.84
N GLU A 380 9.25 20.88 -13.53
CA GLU A 380 10.22 21.48 -12.62
C GLU A 380 10.91 20.44 -11.72
N SER A 381 10.24 19.32 -11.46
CA SER A 381 10.73 18.26 -10.58
C SER A 381 10.46 16.88 -11.16
N ARG A 382 11.44 15.99 -10.96
CA ARG A 382 11.35 14.55 -11.26
C ARG A 382 11.89 13.80 -10.04
N PHE A 383 11.02 13.10 -9.36
CA PHE A 383 11.36 12.27 -8.21
C PHE A 383 11.22 10.81 -8.61
N GLU A 384 12.20 10.01 -8.22
CA GLU A 384 12.21 8.57 -8.52
C GLU A 384 12.54 7.78 -7.26
N MET A 385 11.78 6.73 -7.02
CA MET A 385 12.07 5.77 -5.98
C MET A 385 11.60 4.38 -6.40
N SER A 386 12.46 3.40 -6.25
CA SER A 386 12.12 1.99 -6.44
C SER A 386 12.15 1.27 -5.11
N VAL A 387 11.13 0.48 -4.83
CA VAL A 387 11.05 -0.41 -3.68
C VAL A 387 10.80 -1.83 -4.16
N ASP A 388 11.68 -2.77 -3.79
CA ASP A 388 11.55 -4.17 -4.19
C ASP A 388 10.34 -4.85 -3.52
N TYR A 389 10.01 -4.42 -2.31
CA TYR A 389 8.87 -4.88 -1.54
C TYR A 389 7.73 -3.85 -1.57
N GLY A 390 6.97 -3.79 -2.66
CA GLY A 390 5.81 -2.91 -2.83
C GLY A 390 4.53 -3.49 -2.24
N TYR A 391 4.16 -4.69 -2.70
CA TYR A 391 2.98 -5.42 -2.22
C TYR A 391 3.31 -6.87 -1.88
N PRO A 392 2.91 -7.37 -0.68
CA PRO A 392 2.87 -8.80 -0.40
C PRO A 392 1.72 -9.40 -1.20
N VAL A 393 2.06 -10.22 -2.22
CA VAL A 393 1.04 -10.78 -3.11
C VAL A 393 0.28 -11.89 -2.39
N PRO A 394 -1.06 -11.85 -2.38
CA PRO A 394 -1.89 -12.94 -1.84
C PRO A 394 -1.92 -14.12 -2.82
N CYS A 395 -0.77 -14.79 -3.01
CA CYS A 395 -0.67 -15.98 -3.84
C CYS A 395 -1.41 -17.18 -3.23
N LEU A 396 -1.63 -18.22 -4.00
CA LEU A 396 -2.39 -19.40 -3.58
C LEU A 396 -1.73 -20.11 -2.40
N GLU A 397 -0.40 -20.13 -2.34
CA GLU A 397 0.41 -20.83 -1.35
C GLU A 397 0.67 -19.99 -0.07
N ARG A 398 0.33 -18.69 -0.06
CA ARG A 398 0.65 -17.76 1.05
C ARG A 398 0.21 -18.29 2.41
N ASP A 399 -1.05 -18.72 2.53
CA ASP A 399 -1.59 -19.12 3.83
C ASP A 399 -0.98 -20.44 4.34
N LEU A 400 -0.57 -21.33 3.43
CA LEU A 400 0.20 -22.51 3.79
C LEU A 400 1.58 -22.12 4.35
N ALA A 401 2.28 -21.22 3.67
CA ALA A 401 3.57 -20.72 4.13
C ALA A 401 3.47 -20.08 5.53
N LEU A 402 2.46 -19.23 5.74
CA LEU A 402 2.26 -18.56 7.04
C LEU A 402 1.98 -19.56 8.17
N ARG A 403 1.19 -20.61 7.92
CA ARG A 403 0.94 -21.69 8.91
C ARG A 403 2.19 -22.48 9.28
N THR A 404 3.19 -22.53 8.43
CA THR A 404 4.49 -23.13 8.73
C THR A 404 5.38 -22.15 9.51
N LEU A 405 5.51 -20.91 9.02
CA LEU A 405 6.49 -19.96 9.50
C LEU A 405 6.12 -19.32 10.84
N GLN A 406 4.87 -18.87 11.01
CA GLN A 406 4.49 -18.09 12.19
C GLN A 406 4.56 -18.90 13.50
N PRO A 407 4.04 -20.15 13.60
CA PRO A 407 4.18 -20.94 14.82
C PRO A 407 5.64 -21.24 15.18
N TRP A 408 6.47 -21.51 14.17
CA TRP A 408 7.90 -21.79 14.39
C TRP A 408 8.63 -20.58 14.98
N LEU A 409 8.34 -19.38 14.49
CA LEU A 409 8.89 -18.12 14.99
C LEU A 409 8.39 -17.83 16.42
N GLU A 410 7.06 -17.90 16.62
CA GLU A 410 6.45 -17.58 17.93
C GLU A 410 6.91 -18.52 19.04
N ALA A 411 7.18 -19.79 18.75
CA ALA A 411 7.78 -20.72 19.69
C ALA A 411 9.20 -20.31 20.16
N ARG A 412 9.81 -19.33 19.47
CA ARG A 412 11.15 -18.77 19.77
C ARG A 412 11.08 -17.32 20.23
N GLU A 413 9.90 -16.85 20.62
CA GLU A 413 9.64 -15.45 21.00
C GLU A 413 9.99 -14.45 19.89
N ILE A 414 9.86 -14.86 18.62
CA ILE A 414 9.99 -14.02 17.45
C ILE A 414 8.60 -13.85 16.83
N TYR A 415 8.14 -12.62 16.76
CA TYR A 415 6.82 -12.26 16.23
C TYR A 415 7.01 -11.46 14.95
N SER A 416 6.40 -11.89 13.84
CA SER A 416 6.52 -11.20 12.56
C SER A 416 5.19 -10.59 12.19
N ARG A 417 5.13 -9.23 12.17
CA ARG A 417 3.89 -8.45 12.02
C ARG A 417 4.07 -7.29 11.05
N GLY A 418 2.96 -6.69 10.65
CA GLY A 418 2.93 -5.60 9.69
C GLY A 418 2.82 -6.08 8.25
N ARG A 419 2.90 -5.16 7.32
CA ARG A 419 2.61 -5.38 5.89
C ARG A 419 3.41 -6.54 5.28
N PHE A 420 4.70 -6.60 5.52
CA PHE A 420 5.59 -7.66 5.01
C PHE A 420 6.03 -8.66 6.08
N GLY A 421 5.95 -8.30 7.35
CA GLY A 421 6.18 -9.27 8.43
C GLY A 421 5.02 -10.24 8.57
N GLY A 422 3.79 -9.77 8.45
CA GLY A 422 2.58 -10.59 8.46
C GLY A 422 2.21 -11.19 7.11
N TRP A 423 2.68 -10.60 6.00
CA TRP A 423 2.40 -10.99 4.62
C TRP A 423 0.91 -11.05 4.23
N LYS A 424 0.04 -10.39 5.00
CA LYS A 424 -1.39 -10.30 4.72
C LYS A 424 -1.75 -8.89 4.22
N TYR A 425 -1.96 -8.76 2.91
CA TYR A 425 -2.34 -7.50 2.26
C TYR A 425 -3.64 -6.94 2.83
N GLU A 426 -4.60 -7.81 3.13
CA GLU A 426 -5.93 -7.47 3.64
C GLU A 426 -5.90 -6.73 4.98
N VAL A 427 -4.84 -6.87 5.77
CA VAL A 427 -4.59 -6.14 7.02
C VAL A 427 -3.26 -5.38 6.99
N GLY A 428 -2.84 -4.95 5.79
CA GLY A 428 -1.56 -4.27 5.56
C GLY A 428 -1.67 -2.75 5.34
N ASN A 429 -2.83 -2.11 5.58
CA ASN A 429 -2.96 -0.65 5.55
C ASN A 429 -2.24 0.00 6.74
N MET A 430 -2.08 1.32 6.75
CA MET A 430 -1.33 2.03 7.81
C MET A 430 -1.95 1.82 9.19
N ASP A 431 -3.27 1.97 9.32
CA ASP A 431 -4.01 1.75 10.55
C ASP A 431 -3.86 0.32 11.08
N HIS A 432 -4.08 -0.68 10.21
CA HIS A 432 -3.85 -2.08 10.54
C HIS A 432 -2.40 -2.37 10.95
N SER A 433 -1.44 -1.78 10.22
CA SER A 433 -0.02 -1.97 10.51
C SER A 433 0.37 -1.39 11.88
N VAL A 434 -0.12 -0.20 12.22
CA VAL A 434 0.07 0.39 13.56
C VAL A 434 -0.57 -0.50 14.62
N MET A 435 -1.83 -0.93 14.40
CA MET A 435 -2.55 -1.76 15.37
C MET A 435 -1.93 -3.13 15.59
N GLN A 436 -1.36 -3.77 14.58
CA GLN A 436 -0.58 -4.99 14.77
C GLN A 436 0.59 -4.79 15.73
N GLY A 437 1.27 -3.65 15.65
CA GLY A 437 2.32 -3.30 16.60
C GLY A 437 1.78 -3.04 18.01
N VAL A 438 0.69 -2.29 18.11
CA VAL A 438 0.00 -2.00 19.38
C VAL A 438 -0.45 -3.28 20.07
N GLU A 439 -1.15 -4.15 19.37
CA GLU A 439 -1.67 -5.41 19.90
C GLU A 439 -0.56 -6.38 20.29
N TRP A 440 0.54 -6.40 19.53
CA TRP A 440 1.73 -7.16 19.93
C TRP A 440 2.29 -6.66 21.28
N ALA A 441 2.41 -5.35 21.48
CA ALA A 441 2.87 -4.77 22.75
C ALA A 441 1.91 -5.11 23.91
N GLU A 442 0.60 -5.06 23.68
CA GLU A 442 -0.42 -5.47 24.65
C GLU A 442 -0.33 -6.97 24.99
N ARG A 443 -0.09 -7.83 23.98
CA ARG A 443 0.16 -9.25 24.20
C ARG A 443 1.40 -9.49 25.06
N MET A 444 2.48 -8.76 24.82
CA MET A 444 3.72 -8.94 25.59
C MET A 444 3.56 -8.49 27.04
N VAL A 445 2.99 -7.31 27.27
CA VAL A 445 2.91 -6.69 28.61
C VAL A 445 1.68 -7.13 29.39
N GLN A 446 0.52 -7.18 28.73
CA GLN A 446 -0.80 -7.40 29.38
C GLN A 446 -1.38 -8.79 29.11
N LYS A 447 -0.73 -9.60 28.27
CA LYS A 447 -1.21 -10.94 27.86
C LYS A 447 -2.55 -10.91 27.11
N GLN A 448 -2.90 -9.79 26.46
CA GLN A 448 -4.09 -9.68 25.62
C GLN A 448 -3.89 -10.34 24.26
N PRO A 449 -4.89 -10.99 23.65
CA PRO A 449 -4.76 -11.57 22.32
C PRO A 449 -4.72 -10.50 21.24
N GLU A 450 -3.92 -10.75 20.19
CA GLU A 450 -3.96 -9.97 18.96
C GLU A 450 -5.25 -10.25 18.19
N LYS A 451 -5.86 -9.24 17.60
CA LYS A 451 -7.14 -9.32 16.86
C LYS A 451 -7.00 -8.94 15.39
N THR A 452 -6.15 -7.96 15.11
CA THR A 452 -5.95 -7.42 13.75
C THR A 452 -5.21 -8.40 12.85
N TYR A 453 -4.30 -9.18 13.41
CA TYR A 453 -3.53 -10.17 12.66
C TYR A 453 -3.76 -11.58 13.17
N THR A 454 -4.20 -12.45 12.28
CA THR A 454 -4.26 -13.90 12.49
C THR A 454 -3.62 -14.59 11.30
N TRP A 455 -2.92 -15.69 11.53
CA TRP A 455 -2.27 -16.49 10.48
C TRP A 455 -2.95 -17.86 10.29
N THR A 456 -4.01 -18.10 11.04
CA THR A 456 -4.88 -19.29 10.95
C THR A 456 -5.97 -19.15 9.90
#